data_21987cec5ac8862cd6f4d8fc84a011d6
#
_entry.id   21987cec5ac8862cd6f4d8fc84a011d6
#
_cell.length_a   1.000
_cell.length_b   1.000
_cell.length_c   1.000
_cell.angle_alpha   90.00
_cell.angle_beta   90.00
_cell.angle_gamma   90.00
#
_symmetry.space_group_name_H-M   'P 1'
#
loop_
_entity.id
_entity.type
_entity.pdbx_description
1 polymer ?
#
loop_
_entity_poly.entity_id
_entity_poly.type
_entity_poly.pdbx_seq_one_letter_code
_entity_poly.pdbx_strand_id
1 'polypeptide(L)'
;MAVKVRRIVKLEVEIPDLGKRIKKAREADPRSVTKLAKTVGISRNYWYQLEAEAVLGGVAEDTIRKIEDVLNIDFGISFDD
;
A
#
# COMPACT_ATOMS: atom_id res chain seq x y z
N MET A 1 0.83 12.51 -7.22
CA MET A 1 -0.06 11.40 -7.60
C MET A 1 -0.63 10.76 -6.35
N ALA A 2 -1.64 9.94 -6.50
CA ALA A 2 -2.31 9.33 -5.35
C ALA A 2 -2.68 7.89 -5.68
N VAL A 3 -2.87 7.08 -4.63
CA VAL A 3 -3.32 5.71 -4.76
C VAL A 3 -4.75 5.62 -4.23
N LYS A 4 -5.63 5.01 -5.00
CA LYS A 4 -6.99 4.73 -4.56
C LYS A 4 -6.99 3.49 -3.68
N VAL A 5 -7.54 3.61 -2.49
CA VAL A 5 -7.72 2.48 -1.58
C VAL A 5 -9.21 2.19 -1.48
N ARG A 6 -9.59 0.94 -1.73
CA ARG A 6 -10.99 0.52 -1.78
C ARG A 6 -11.30 -0.39 -0.61
N ARG A 7 -12.30 -0.02 0.18
CA ARG A 7 -12.84 -0.87 1.23
C ARG A 7 -13.82 -1.89 0.65
N ILE A 8 -14.74 -1.39 -0.16
CA ILE A 8 -15.68 -2.19 -0.94
C ILE A 8 -15.81 -1.50 -2.30
N VAL A 9 -16.52 -2.12 -3.23
CA VAL A 9 -16.63 -1.59 -4.60
C VAL A 9 -17.08 -0.14 -4.64
N LYS A 10 -17.89 0.30 -3.67
CA LYS A 10 -18.46 1.65 -3.65
C LYS A 10 -17.74 2.63 -2.73
N LEU A 11 -16.79 2.18 -1.90
CA LEU A 11 -16.08 3.05 -0.99
C LEU A 11 -14.62 3.11 -1.40
N GLU A 12 -14.20 4.29 -1.84
CA GLU A 12 -12.83 4.54 -2.26
C GLU A 12 -12.34 5.85 -1.64
N VAL A 13 -11.07 5.87 -1.26
CA VAL A 13 -10.40 7.11 -0.88
C VAL A 13 -9.10 7.21 -1.66
N GLU A 14 -8.73 8.42 -2.05
CA GLU A 14 -7.45 8.67 -2.70
C GLU A 14 -6.48 9.17 -1.64
N ILE A 15 -5.35 8.50 -1.54
CA ILE A 15 -4.31 8.84 -0.57
C ILE A 15 -3.14 9.44 -1.33
N PRO A 16 -2.93 10.78 -1.22
CA PRO A 16 -1.82 11.41 -1.93
C PRO A 16 -0.48 10.92 -1.39
N ASP A 17 0.44 10.70 -2.30
CA ASP A 17 1.82 10.29 -2.02
C ASP A 17 1.94 8.99 -1.22
N LEU A 18 0.93 8.13 -1.28
CA LEU A 18 0.96 6.86 -0.57
C LEU A 18 2.13 6.00 -1.04
N GLY A 19 2.40 5.97 -2.35
CA GLY A 19 3.51 5.22 -2.91
C GLY A 19 4.86 5.67 -2.35
N LYS A 20 5.07 6.98 -2.23
CA LYS A 20 6.28 7.53 -1.62
C LYS A 20 6.41 7.15 -0.16
N ARG A 21 5.30 7.15 0.56
CA ARG A 21 5.28 6.80 1.98
C ARG A 21 5.60 5.33 2.19
N ILE A 22 5.07 4.46 1.32
CA ILE A 22 5.39 3.04 1.33
C ILE A 22 6.88 2.84 1.05
N LYS A 23 7.41 3.50 0.03
CA LYS A 23 8.82 3.40 -0.34
C LYS A 23 9.73 3.85 0.81
N LYS A 24 9.40 4.97 1.44
CA LYS A 24 10.19 5.50 2.54
C LYS A 24 10.21 4.53 3.72
N ALA A 25 9.06 3.96 4.07
CA ALA A 25 8.97 3.00 5.16
C ALA A 25 9.73 1.72 4.82
N ARG A 26 9.64 1.26 3.57
CA ARG A 26 10.37 0.08 3.11
C ARG A 26 11.87 0.30 3.16
N GLU A 27 12.36 1.47 2.75
CA GLU A 27 13.78 1.78 2.77
C GLU A 27 14.35 1.83 4.19
N ALA A 28 13.52 2.13 5.16
CA ALA A 28 13.90 2.11 6.57
C ALA A 28 13.84 0.72 7.19
N ASP A 29 13.32 -0.28 6.47
CA ASP A 29 13.16 -1.64 6.96
C ASP A 29 14.33 -2.50 6.45
N PRO A 30 14.95 -3.33 7.30
CA PRO A 30 16.08 -4.15 6.86
C PRO A 30 15.71 -5.31 5.95
N ARG A 31 14.42 -5.65 5.85
CA ARG A 31 13.98 -6.77 5.02
C ARG A 31 13.90 -6.39 3.55
N SER A 32 14.09 -7.38 2.66
CA SER A 32 13.97 -7.15 1.23
C SER A 32 12.52 -6.96 0.80
N VAL A 33 12.32 -6.32 -0.35
CA VAL A 33 10.98 -6.19 -0.94
C VAL A 33 10.36 -7.55 -1.20
N THR A 34 11.16 -8.52 -1.65
CA THR A 34 10.68 -9.88 -1.89
C THR A 34 10.07 -10.47 -0.64
N LYS A 35 10.75 -10.31 0.51
CA LYS A 35 10.25 -10.84 1.78
C LYS A 35 9.01 -10.09 2.25
N LEU A 36 8.99 -8.77 2.14
CA LEU A 36 7.86 -7.95 2.54
C LEU A 36 6.63 -8.29 1.70
N ALA A 37 6.79 -8.36 0.39
CA ALA A 37 5.69 -8.67 -0.53
C ALA A 37 5.14 -10.07 -0.26
N LYS A 38 6.01 -11.04 -0.03
CA LYS A 38 5.60 -12.40 0.28
C LYS A 38 4.76 -12.46 1.56
N THR A 39 5.17 -11.72 2.58
CA THR A 39 4.44 -11.66 3.85
C THR A 39 3.05 -11.06 3.65
N VAL A 40 2.93 -10.05 2.81
CA VAL A 40 1.65 -9.43 2.48
C VAL A 40 0.80 -10.32 1.58
N GLY A 41 1.42 -11.17 0.78
CA GLY A 41 0.71 -12.04 -0.16
C GLY A 41 0.57 -11.43 -1.55
N ILE A 42 1.49 -10.54 -1.93
CA ILE A 42 1.51 -9.93 -3.26
C ILE A 42 2.85 -10.19 -3.93
N SER A 43 2.93 -9.97 -5.23
CA SER A 43 4.18 -10.10 -5.94
C SER A 43 5.09 -8.90 -5.66
N ARG A 44 6.40 -9.10 -5.82
CA ARG A 44 7.36 -8.02 -5.74
C ARG A 44 7.06 -6.93 -6.77
N ASN A 45 6.67 -7.35 -7.96
CA ASN A 45 6.33 -6.42 -9.04
C ASN A 45 5.14 -5.54 -8.66
N TYR A 46 4.11 -6.14 -8.06
CA TYR A 46 2.94 -5.39 -7.60
C TYR A 46 3.33 -4.39 -6.50
N TRP A 47 4.22 -4.79 -5.59
CA TRP A 47 4.73 -3.88 -4.56
C TRP A 47 5.36 -2.63 -5.20
N TYR A 48 6.23 -2.83 -6.22
CA TYR A 48 6.86 -1.70 -6.90
C TYR A 48 5.84 -0.84 -7.65
N GLN A 49 4.79 -1.45 -8.19
CA GLN A 49 3.71 -0.69 -8.82
C GLN A 49 2.99 0.20 -7.80
N LEU A 50 2.81 -0.29 -6.58
CA LEU A 50 2.22 0.52 -5.51
C LEU A 50 3.10 1.70 -5.16
N GLU A 51 4.42 1.48 -5.05
CA GLU A 51 5.35 2.58 -4.77
C GLU A 51 5.37 3.61 -5.89
N ALA A 52 5.24 3.17 -7.12
CA ALA A 52 5.21 4.06 -8.29
C ALA A 52 3.84 4.69 -8.51
N GLU A 53 2.84 4.30 -7.73
CA GLU A 53 1.46 4.75 -7.86
C GLU A 53 0.87 4.45 -9.25
N ALA A 54 1.28 3.30 -9.80
CA ALA A 54 0.91 2.86 -11.14
C ALA A 54 -0.11 1.72 -11.14
N VAL A 55 -0.87 1.57 -10.06
CA VAL A 55 -1.87 0.50 -9.93
C VAL A 55 -3.17 0.96 -10.58
N LEU A 56 -3.60 0.24 -11.61
CA LEU A 56 -4.87 0.53 -12.27
C LEU A 56 -6.02 0.07 -11.37
N GLY A 57 -7.01 0.95 -11.17
CA GLY A 57 -8.17 0.61 -10.36
C GLY A 57 -7.93 0.64 -8.86
N GLY A 58 -6.75 1.04 -8.43
CA GLY A 58 -6.44 1.17 -7.00
C GLY A 58 -6.08 -0.14 -6.32
N VAL A 59 -6.08 -0.13 -5.01
CA VAL A 59 -5.70 -1.27 -4.17
C VAL A 59 -6.76 -1.51 -3.11
N ALA A 60 -6.98 -2.79 -2.76
CA ALA A 60 -7.94 -3.15 -1.73
C ALA A 60 -7.45 -2.71 -0.35
N GLU A 61 -8.37 -2.27 0.51
CA GLU A 61 -8.04 -1.89 1.87
C GLU A 61 -7.30 -3.02 2.61
N ASP A 62 -7.75 -4.26 2.42
CA ASP A 62 -7.14 -5.40 3.07
C ASP A 62 -5.64 -5.49 2.76
N THR A 63 -5.26 -5.28 1.50
CA THR A 63 -3.86 -5.29 1.09
C THR A 63 -3.07 -4.17 1.76
N ILE A 64 -3.62 -2.96 1.79
CA ILE A 64 -2.96 -1.81 2.43
C ILE A 64 -2.81 -2.03 3.93
N ARG A 65 -3.82 -2.61 4.60
CA ARG A 65 -3.71 -2.90 6.04
C ARG A 65 -2.62 -3.92 6.33
N LYS A 66 -2.45 -4.92 5.45
CA LYS A 66 -1.35 -5.88 5.59
C LYS A 66 0.01 -5.23 5.38
N ILE A 67 0.10 -4.26 4.48
CA ILE A 67 1.34 -3.49 4.28
C ILE A 67 1.65 -2.66 5.53
N GLU A 68 0.64 -2.01 6.10
CA GLU A 68 0.81 -1.28 7.36
C GLU A 68 1.34 -2.20 8.46
N ASP A 69 0.75 -3.40 8.56
CA ASP A 69 1.16 -4.37 9.59
C ASP A 69 2.60 -4.81 9.40
N VAL A 70 2.99 -5.16 8.18
CA VAL A 70 4.33 -5.67 7.92
C VAL A 70 5.40 -4.60 8.10
N LEU A 71 5.07 -3.35 7.80
CA LEU A 71 6.00 -2.22 7.98
C LEU A 71 5.86 -1.56 9.36
N ASN A 72 4.90 -1.99 10.16
CA ASN A 72 4.62 -1.44 11.48
C ASN A 72 4.41 0.07 11.42
N ILE A 73 3.56 0.51 10.51
CA ILE A 73 3.29 1.93 10.27
C ILE A 73 1.80 2.12 10.03
N ASP A 74 1.31 3.31 10.35
CA ASP A 74 -0.08 3.71 10.09
C ASP A 74 -0.05 4.84 9.06
N PHE A 75 -0.69 4.62 7.91
CA PHE A 75 -0.77 5.64 6.88
C PHE A 75 -1.90 6.64 7.12
N GLY A 76 -2.69 6.44 8.16
CA GLY A 76 -3.77 7.36 8.49
C GLY A 76 -4.96 7.29 7.53
N ILE A 77 -5.17 6.13 6.92
CA ILE A 77 -6.25 5.96 5.95
C ILE A 77 -7.57 5.80 6.69
N SER A 78 -8.52 6.65 6.37
CA SER A 78 -9.86 6.62 6.97
C SER A 78 -10.92 6.68 5.88
N PHE A 79 -11.96 5.90 6.06
CA PHE A 79 -13.13 5.93 5.17
C PHE A 79 -14.26 6.61 5.91
N ASP A 80 -14.57 7.83 5.48
CA ASP A 80 -15.68 8.58 6.05
C ASP A 80 -16.98 8.13 5.41
N ASP A 81 -17.87 7.64 6.22
CA ASP A 81 -19.20 7.21 5.78
C ASP A 81 -20.19 8.34 5.84
#